data_39edfe1da20faeeb1ae19ffb7f6ccf84
#
_entry.id   39edfe1da20faeeb1ae19ffb7f6ccf84
#
_cell.length_a   1.000
_cell.length_b   1.000
_cell.length_c   1.000
_cell.angle_alpha   90.00
_cell.angle_beta   90.00
_cell.angle_gamma   90.00
#
_symmetry.space_group_name_H-M   'P 1'
#
loop_
_entity.id
_entity.type
_entity.pdbx_description
1 polymer ?
#
loop_
_entity_poly.entity_id
_entity_poly.type
_entity_poly.pdbx_seq_one_letter_code
_entity_poly.pdbx_strand_id
1 'polypeptide(L)'
;MNNEQSITLLRRNKRLLAEAFQSVGMADVTESSRAAEFAKRIKWAGGLLDLCLACQRISDGSHWYFTQSEWETLTNANKQLFLMRGLRVRALGHSFVLAPADVKDEEGDGTMQWMNASVDIPDLKNVGIGAAYNDFSGKASTALILEAVSNKNIPSATSAPASQWASAYHSYRKEDGDALDDESDWHLPGLGVLIVLYRWRAEINKAFSSFWGSDALLSSDSYWSSTEWNSSLKWSINIKSGSIFNTEPMSKIGVRPVSDEV
;
A
#
# COMPACT_ATOMS: atom_id res chain seq x y z
N MET A 1 -8.82 -16.77 24.13
CA MET A 1 -7.53 -17.36 24.57
C MET A 1 -7.20 -16.75 25.93
N ASN A 2 -6.98 -17.57 26.95
CA ASN A 2 -6.60 -17.06 28.27
C ASN A 2 -5.08 -16.74 28.29
N ASN A 3 -4.65 -16.01 29.33
CA ASN A 3 -3.25 -15.57 29.45
C ASN A 3 -2.24 -16.73 29.46
N GLU A 4 -2.59 -17.88 30.00
CA GLU A 4 -1.72 -19.07 30.02
C GLU A 4 -1.52 -19.70 28.64
N GLN A 5 -2.56 -19.75 27.82
CA GLN A 5 -2.47 -20.24 26.44
C GLN A 5 -1.58 -19.32 25.58
N SER A 6 -1.65 -18.00 25.79
CA SER A 6 -0.80 -17.04 25.11
C SER A 6 0.67 -17.16 25.51
N ILE A 7 0.95 -17.39 26.81
CA ILE A 7 2.31 -17.59 27.31
C ILE A 7 2.91 -18.90 26.82
N THR A 8 2.11 -19.97 26.75
CA THR A 8 2.55 -21.27 26.24
C THR A 8 2.86 -21.22 24.74
N LEU A 9 2.04 -20.52 23.96
CA LEU A 9 2.28 -20.30 22.54
C LEU A 9 3.56 -19.49 22.29
N LEU A 10 3.79 -18.44 23.09
CA LEU A 10 5.00 -17.63 23.06
C LEU A 10 6.28 -18.45 23.37
N ARG A 11 6.23 -19.32 24.39
CA ARG A 11 7.35 -20.20 24.75
C ARG A 11 7.64 -21.24 23.66
N ARG A 12 6.61 -21.84 23.07
CA ARG A 12 6.74 -22.78 21.95
C ARG A 12 7.33 -22.14 20.71
N ASN A 13 6.88 -20.94 20.36
CA ASN A 13 7.40 -20.21 19.20
C ASN A 13 8.85 -19.77 19.41
N LYS A 14 9.22 -19.38 20.64
CA LYS A 14 10.59 -19.01 21.00
C LYS A 14 11.57 -20.20 20.85
N ARG A 15 11.13 -21.41 21.22
CA ARG A 15 11.93 -22.63 21.07
C ARG A 15 12.10 -23.05 19.60
N LEU A 16 11.03 -23.05 18.82
CA LEU A 16 11.06 -23.38 17.38
C LEU A 16 11.95 -22.45 16.57
N LEU A 17 12.03 -21.18 16.99
CA LEU A 17 12.92 -20.22 16.36
C LEU A 17 14.39 -20.42 16.73
N ALA A 18 14.68 -20.72 17.99
CA ALA A 18 16.05 -21.04 18.41
C ALA A 18 16.57 -22.26 17.64
N GLU A 19 15.73 -23.28 17.44
CA GLU A 19 16.06 -24.48 16.65
C GLU A 19 16.27 -24.13 15.15
N ALA A 20 15.43 -23.26 14.58
CA ALA A 20 15.58 -22.79 13.18
C ALA A 20 16.85 -21.97 12.97
N PHE A 21 17.25 -21.12 13.92
CA PHE A 21 18.48 -20.35 13.85
C PHE A 21 19.76 -21.19 13.99
N GLN A 22 19.71 -22.23 14.81
CA GLN A 22 20.82 -23.19 14.92
C GLN A 22 21.04 -23.98 13.62
N SER A 23 19.98 -24.31 12.90
CA SER A 23 20.05 -25.07 11.64
C SER A 23 20.64 -24.27 10.46
N VAL A 24 20.69 -22.94 10.52
CA VAL A 24 21.14 -22.06 9.44
C VAL A 24 22.56 -21.51 9.66
N GLY A 25 23.28 -21.95 10.72
CA GLY A 25 24.69 -21.58 10.95
C GLY A 25 24.96 -20.09 11.23
N MET A 26 23.96 -19.33 11.64
CA MET A 26 24.06 -17.88 11.88
C MET A 26 24.38 -17.55 13.35
N ALA A 27 25.57 -17.92 13.81
CA ALA A 27 25.97 -17.81 15.24
C ALA A 27 26.36 -16.39 15.73
N ASP A 28 26.50 -15.37 14.87
CA ASP A 28 27.23 -14.16 15.22
C ASP A 28 26.52 -12.81 15.00
N VAL A 29 25.24 -12.71 15.30
CA VAL A 29 24.57 -11.40 15.43
C VAL A 29 24.03 -11.25 16.84
N THR A 30 24.42 -10.19 17.53
CA THR A 30 24.11 -9.94 18.94
C THR A 30 22.63 -10.17 19.27
N GLU A 31 22.36 -11.00 20.27
CA GLU A 31 21.03 -11.47 20.71
C GLU A 31 20.01 -10.34 20.91
N SER A 32 20.44 -9.13 21.23
CA SER A 32 19.55 -8.00 21.52
C SER A 32 18.89 -7.39 20.28
N SER A 33 19.60 -7.27 19.15
CA SER A 33 19.05 -6.68 17.91
C SER A 33 18.08 -7.64 17.19
N ARG A 34 18.35 -8.94 17.27
CA ARG A 34 17.47 -9.99 16.70
C ARG A 34 16.24 -10.24 17.54
N ALA A 35 16.34 -10.19 18.87
CA ALA A 35 15.19 -10.27 19.75
C ALA A 35 14.23 -9.10 19.55
N ALA A 36 14.75 -7.89 19.30
CA ALA A 36 13.94 -6.72 18.98
C ALA A 36 13.24 -6.84 17.61
N GLU A 37 13.95 -7.31 16.57
CA GLU A 37 13.37 -7.54 15.25
C GLU A 37 12.33 -8.66 15.28
N PHE A 38 12.57 -9.71 16.05
CA PHE A 38 11.63 -10.80 16.25
C PHE A 38 10.41 -10.39 17.07
N ALA A 39 10.58 -9.58 18.10
CA ALA A 39 9.47 -9.02 18.86
C ALA A 39 8.58 -8.13 17.98
N LYS A 40 9.17 -7.38 17.03
CA LYS A 40 8.44 -6.62 16.01
C LYS A 40 7.61 -7.57 15.11
N ARG A 41 8.18 -8.67 14.63
CA ARG A 41 7.48 -9.65 13.78
C ARG A 41 6.36 -10.40 14.50
N ILE A 42 6.53 -10.72 15.79
CA ILE A 42 5.44 -11.29 16.60
C ILE A 42 4.33 -10.27 16.84
N LYS A 43 4.65 -9.01 17.07
CA LYS A 43 3.67 -7.94 17.17
C LYS A 43 2.85 -7.83 15.89
N TRP A 44 3.49 -7.94 14.74
CA TRP A 44 2.82 -7.93 13.44
C TRP A 44 1.89 -9.15 13.26
N ALA A 45 2.32 -10.36 13.58
CA ALA A 45 1.50 -11.59 13.55
C ALA A 45 0.28 -11.52 14.49
N GLY A 46 0.34 -10.68 15.52
CA GLY A 46 -0.78 -10.42 16.44
C GLY A 46 -1.80 -9.36 15.95
N GLY A 47 -1.72 -8.90 14.70
CA GLY A 47 -2.64 -7.92 14.13
C GLY A 47 -2.28 -6.46 14.47
N LEU A 48 -1.06 -6.21 14.91
CA LEU A 48 -0.55 -4.86 15.14
C LEU A 48 -0.01 -4.24 13.84
N LEU A 49 0.00 -2.92 13.81
CA LEU A 49 0.55 -2.12 12.73
C LEU A 49 2.08 -2.13 12.77
N ASP A 50 2.73 -2.37 11.61
CA ASP A 50 4.15 -2.13 11.39
C ASP A 50 4.33 -1.16 10.23
N LEU A 51 5.05 -0.06 10.47
CA LEU A 51 5.31 1.00 9.51
C LEU A 51 6.81 1.17 9.32
N CYS A 52 7.26 1.08 8.07
CA CYS A 52 8.64 1.33 7.69
C CYS A 52 8.71 2.19 6.43
N LEU A 53 9.73 3.01 6.32
CA LEU A 53 10.09 3.66 5.08
C LEU A 53 10.52 2.59 4.07
N ALA A 54 9.83 2.51 2.93
CA ALA A 54 10.23 1.67 1.80
C ALA A 54 11.17 2.46 0.90
N CYS A 55 12.35 1.91 0.65
CA CYS A 55 13.39 2.51 -0.17
C CYS A 55 13.87 1.54 -1.24
N GLN A 56 14.39 2.10 -2.33
CA GLN A 56 15.16 1.37 -3.33
C GLN A 56 16.59 1.88 -3.32
N ARG A 57 17.57 0.97 -3.27
CA ARG A 57 18.97 1.33 -3.35
C ARG A 57 19.35 1.67 -4.78
N ILE A 58 20.01 2.82 -4.98
CA ILE A 58 20.31 3.35 -6.32
C ILE A 58 21.28 2.45 -7.09
N SER A 59 22.23 1.80 -6.38
CA SER A 59 23.32 1.08 -7.03
C SER A 59 22.94 -0.27 -7.64
N ASP A 60 21.90 -0.93 -7.11
CA ASP A 60 21.56 -2.31 -7.47
C ASP A 60 20.04 -2.58 -7.54
N GLY A 61 19.20 -1.53 -7.33
CA GLY A 61 17.76 -1.66 -7.34
C GLY A 61 17.16 -2.40 -6.13
N SER A 62 17.97 -2.87 -5.17
CA SER A 62 17.49 -3.67 -4.05
C SER A 62 16.56 -2.89 -3.13
N HIS A 63 15.54 -3.57 -2.60
CA HIS A 63 14.52 -2.98 -1.74
C HIS A 63 14.95 -3.05 -0.27
N TRP A 64 14.81 -1.94 0.43
CA TRP A 64 15.17 -1.76 1.83
C TRP A 64 14.01 -1.16 2.61
N TYR A 65 13.91 -1.54 3.88
CA TYR A 65 12.87 -1.08 4.76
C TYR A 65 13.47 -0.59 6.06
N PHE A 66 13.30 0.71 6.34
CA PHE A 66 13.84 1.36 7.52
C PHE A 66 12.71 1.75 8.48
N THR A 67 12.86 1.43 9.74
CA THR A 67 12.09 2.10 10.79
C THR A 67 12.51 3.57 10.90
N GLN A 68 11.67 4.41 11.49
CA GLN A 68 12.03 5.82 11.68
C GLN A 68 13.38 5.97 12.41
N SER A 69 13.60 5.20 13.48
CA SER A 69 14.85 5.27 14.25
C SER A 69 16.08 4.83 13.44
N GLU A 70 15.96 3.80 12.61
CA GLU A 70 17.06 3.37 11.73
C GLU A 70 17.38 4.44 10.68
N TRP A 71 16.34 5.01 10.06
CA TRP A 71 16.52 6.08 9.08
C TRP A 71 17.18 7.32 9.68
N GLU A 72 16.76 7.72 10.89
CA GLU A 72 17.33 8.88 11.60
C GLU A 72 18.81 8.68 11.96
N THR A 73 19.26 7.45 12.20
CA THR A 73 20.67 7.14 12.50
C THR A 73 21.59 7.14 11.28
N LEU A 74 21.04 7.05 10.07
CA LEU A 74 21.82 7.12 8.85
C LEU A 74 22.41 8.52 8.66
N THR A 75 23.68 8.58 8.24
CA THR A 75 24.30 9.84 7.79
C THR A 75 23.62 10.34 6.50
N ASN A 76 23.71 11.64 6.22
CA ASN A 76 23.17 12.18 4.99
C ASN A 76 23.77 11.52 3.73
N ALA A 77 25.07 11.19 3.74
CA ALA A 77 25.71 10.47 2.66
C ALA A 77 25.09 9.06 2.44
N ASN A 78 24.78 8.35 3.53
CA ASN A 78 24.12 7.04 3.43
C ASN A 78 22.67 7.15 2.97
N LYS A 79 21.93 8.18 3.38
CA LYS A 79 20.56 8.41 2.91
C LYS A 79 20.49 8.66 1.40
N GLN A 80 21.49 9.35 0.84
CA GLN A 80 21.59 9.61 -0.60
C GLN A 80 21.80 8.33 -1.45
N LEU A 81 22.10 7.19 -0.84
CA LEU A 81 22.19 5.91 -1.56
C LEU A 81 20.84 5.26 -1.83
N PHE A 82 19.76 5.84 -1.31
CA PHE A 82 18.42 5.28 -1.36
C PHE A 82 17.41 6.28 -1.92
N LEU A 83 16.50 5.78 -2.71
CA LEU A 83 15.31 6.47 -3.16
C LEU A 83 14.13 6.08 -2.28
N MET A 84 13.41 7.07 -1.76
CA MET A 84 12.26 6.85 -0.89
C MET A 84 11.03 6.53 -1.75
N ARG A 85 10.63 5.26 -1.81
CA ARG A 85 9.48 4.82 -2.61
C ARG A 85 8.13 5.14 -1.96
N GLY A 86 8.00 4.89 -0.68
CA GLY A 86 6.74 5.05 0.03
C GLY A 86 6.79 4.53 1.44
N LEU A 87 5.64 4.41 2.07
CA LEU A 87 5.48 3.86 3.40
C LEU A 87 5.02 2.40 3.30
N ARG A 88 5.87 1.44 3.73
CA ARG A 88 5.42 0.07 3.92
C ARG A 88 4.46 0.01 5.10
N VAL A 89 3.28 -0.53 4.84
CA VAL A 89 2.23 -0.77 5.84
C VAL A 89 2.02 -2.27 5.95
N ARG A 90 2.24 -2.83 7.14
CA ARG A 90 1.88 -4.21 7.48
C ARG A 90 0.84 -4.19 8.57
N ALA A 91 -0.33 -4.74 8.27
CA ALA A 91 -1.45 -4.79 9.21
C ALA A 91 -2.42 -5.92 8.84
N LEU A 92 -3.04 -6.55 9.83
CA LEU A 92 -4.05 -7.60 9.64
C LEU A 92 -3.62 -8.76 8.72
N GLY A 93 -2.33 -9.09 8.68
CA GLY A 93 -1.80 -10.14 7.80
C GLY A 93 -1.53 -9.71 6.36
N HIS A 94 -1.77 -8.45 6.00
CA HIS A 94 -1.47 -7.88 4.70
C HIS A 94 -0.26 -6.95 4.75
N SER A 95 0.45 -6.84 3.63
CA SER A 95 1.59 -5.95 3.47
C SER A 95 1.56 -5.29 2.11
N PHE A 96 1.77 -3.97 2.09
CA PHE A 96 1.82 -3.17 0.87
C PHE A 96 2.66 -1.90 1.11
N VAL A 97 3.09 -1.27 0.04
CA VAL A 97 3.74 0.04 0.06
C VAL A 97 2.73 1.09 -0.38
N LEU A 98 2.53 2.10 0.47
CA LEU A 98 1.63 3.22 0.21
C LEU A 98 2.42 4.37 -0.42
N ALA A 99 1.95 4.90 -1.54
CA ALA A 99 2.57 6.05 -2.21
C ALA A 99 2.68 7.27 -1.29
N PRO A 100 3.76 8.06 -1.38
CA PRO A 100 3.93 9.26 -0.54
C PRO A 100 3.00 10.41 -0.93
N ALA A 101 2.36 10.37 -2.09
CA ALA A 101 1.44 11.41 -2.55
C ALA A 101 0.20 10.82 -3.22
N ASP A 102 -0.89 11.58 -3.21
CA ASP A 102 -2.03 11.34 -4.09
C ASP A 102 -1.62 11.58 -5.54
N VAL A 103 -2.21 10.82 -6.45
CA VAL A 103 -2.02 11.07 -7.88
C VAL A 103 -2.63 12.44 -8.24
N LYS A 104 -1.96 13.14 -9.14
CA LYS A 104 -2.47 14.34 -9.78
C LYS A 104 -2.54 14.12 -11.29
N ASP A 105 -3.59 14.62 -11.92
CA ASP A 105 -3.68 14.65 -13.38
C ASP A 105 -2.73 15.71 -14.00
N GLU A 106 -2.78 15.87 -15.31
CA GLU A 106 -1.93 16.82 -16.04
C GLU A 106 -2.21 18.27 -15.66
N GLU A 107 -3.42 18.59 -15.22
CA GLU A 107 -3.83 19.91 -14.73
C GLU A 107 -3.44 20.13 -13.25
N GLY A 108 -2.93 19.10 -12.58
CA GLY A 108 -2.56 19.14 -11.16
C GLY A 108 -3.74 18.91 -10.21
N ASP A 109 -4.93 18.48 -10.71
CA ASP A 109 -6.06 18.08 -9.89
C ASP A 109 -5.76 16.71 -9.24
N GLY A 110 -5.88 16.66 -7.93
CA GLY A 110 -5.71 15.43 -7.12
C GLY A 110 -6.95 14.53 -7.08
N THR A 111 -8.00 14.87 -7.83
CA THR A 111 -9.24 14.11 -7.90
C THR A 111 -9.55 13.68 -9.33
N MET A 112 -10.00 12.45 -9.53
CA MET A 112 -10.29 11.92 -10.85
C MET A 112 -11.46 10.96 -10.86
N GLN A 113 -12.01 10.72 -12.03
CA GLN A 113 -13.04 9.72 -12.25
C GLN A 113 -12.45 8.32 -12.12
N TRP A 114 -13.21 7.40 -11.57
CA TRP A 114 -12.87 5.97 -11.65
C TRP A 114 -12.87 5.51 -13.10
N MET A 115 -13.92 5.91 -13.83
CA MET A 115 -14.10 5.69 -15.25
C MET A 115 -15.00 6.81 -15.81
N ASN A 116 -14.83 7.15 -17.07
CA ASN A 116 -15.63 8.19 -17.72
C ASN A 116 -17.02 7.71 -18.21
N ALA A 117 -17.39 6.48 -17.90
CA ALA A 117 -18.69 5.88 -18.23
C ALA A 117 -19.10 4.83 -17.19
N SER A 118 -20.40 4.59 -17.06
CA SER A 118 -20.95 3.49 -16.26
C SER A 118 -21.00 2.23 -17.11
N VAL A 119 -19.98 1.39 -17.00
CA VAL A 119 -19.88 0.12 -17.74
C VAL A 119 -19.45 -1.00 -16.79
N ASP A 120 -19.82 -2.21 -17.15
CA ASP A 120 -19.35 -3.43 -16.51
C ASP A 120 -17.96 -3.78 -17.02
N ILE A 121 -17.06 -4.13 -16.11
CA ILE A 121 -15.71 -4.56 -16.49
C ILE A 121 -15.72 -6.09 -16.58
N PRO A 122 -15.48 -6.66 -17.77
CA PRO A 122 -15.41 -8.11 -17.92
C PRO A 122 -14.43 -8.71 -16.92
N ASP A 123 -14.84 -9.84 -16.32
CA ASP A 123 -14.05 -10.61 -15.34
C ASP A 123 -13.75 -9.91 -14.00
N LEU A 124 -14.08 -8.63 -13.85
CA LEU A 124 -14.03 -7.96 -12.55
C LEU A 124 -15.28 -8.36 -11.73
N LYS A 125 -15.02 -8.91 -10.54
CA LYS A 125 -16.11 -9.41 -9.70
C LYS A 125 -16.89 -8.26 -9.06
N ASN A 126 -18.21 -8.30 -9.21
CA ASN A 126 -19.14 -7.49 -8.41
C ASN A 126 -19.11 -7.95 -6.95
N VAL A 127 -18.74 -7.08 -6.02
CA VAL A 127 -18.47 -7.44 -4.63
C VAL A 127 -19.40 -6.69 -3.69
N GLY A 128 -20.27 -7.44 -3.01
CA GLY A 128 -21.13 -6.88 -1.95
C GLY A 128 -20.31 -6.43 -0.73
N ILE A 129 -20.91 -5.57 0.10
CA ILE A 129 -20.19 -4.89 1.20
C ILE A 129 -19.42 -5.84 2.11
N GLY A 130 -19.99 -6.99 2.47
CA GLY A 130 -19.33 -7.95 3.38
C GLY A 130 -18.04 -8.55 2.82
N ALA A 131 -17.97 -8.82 1.52
CA ALA A 131 -16.77 -9.32 0.86
C ALA A 131 -15.81 -8.18 0.48
N ALA A 132 -16.32 -6.99 0.18
CA ALA A 132 -15.52 -5.83 -0.18
C ALA A 132 -14.56 -5.40 0.95
N TYR A 133 -14.95 -5.59 2.22
CA TYR A 133 -14.06 -5.37 3.38
C TYR A 133 -12.77 -6.19 3.36
N ASN A 134 -12.78 -7.33 2.68
CA ASN A 134 -11.65 -8.26 2.57
C ASN A 134 -11.07 -8.28 1.15
N ASP A 135 -11.37 -7.29 0.33
CA ASP A 135 -10.81 -7.19 -1.01
C ASP A 135 -9.45 -6.49 -0.99
N PHE A 136 -8.40 -7.29 -1.13
CA PHE A 136 -7.02 -6.87 -1.28
C PHE A 136 -6.47 -7.14 -2.68
N SER A 137 -7.34 -7.38 -3.66
CA SER A 137 -6.97 -7.74 -5.04
C SER A 137 -6.63 -6.53 -5.93
N GLY A 138 -6.26 -5.39 -5.35
CA GLY A 138 -6.06 -4.11 -6.04
C GLY A 138 -5.26 -4.23 -7.34
N LYS A 139 -4.12 -4.92 -7.32
CA LYS A 139 -3.26 -5.13 -8.49
C LYS A 139 -3.97 -5.90 -9.61
N ALA A 140 -4.57 -7.04 -9.28
CA ALA A 140 -5.30 -7.85 -10.25
C ALA A 140 -6.52 -7.11 -10.81
N SER A 141 -7.28 -6.42 -9.96
CA SER A 141 -8.44 -5.63 -10.38
C SER A 141 -8.03 -4.47 -11.29
N THR A 142 -6.95 -3.76 -10.96
CA THR A 142 -6.41 -2.67 -11.80
C THR A 142 -5.99 -3.21 -13.18
N ALA A 143 -5.33 -4.37 -13.24
CA ALA A 143 -4.94 -5.00 -14.49
C ALA A 143 -6.16 -5.33 -15.38
N LEU A 144 -7.22 -5.92 -14.81
CA LEU A 144 -8.46 -6.20 -15.54
C LEU A 144 -9.13 -4.94 -16.09
N ILE A 145 -9.16 -3.86 -15.27
CA ILE A 145 -9.72 -2.57 -15.69
C ILE A 145 -8.94 -2.01 -16.89
N LEU A 146 -7.62 -2.01 -16.82
CA LEU A 146 -6.75 -1.50 -17.88
C LEU A 146 -6.82 -2.38 -19.14
N GLU A 147 -6.90 -3.67 -18.98
CA GLU A 147 -7.08 -4.61 -20.09
C GLU A 147 -8.40 -4.38 -20.82
N ALA A 148 -9.51 -4.21 -20.09
CA ALA A 148 -10.81 -3.94 -20.67
C ALA A 148 -10.82 -2.66 -21.51
N VAL A 149 -10.16 -1.60 -21.02
CA VAL A 149 -10.01 -0.33 -21.76
C VAL A 149 -9.13 -0.53 -23.01
N SER A 150 -8.01 -1.24 -22.89
CA SER A 150 -7.04 -1.43 -23.97
C SER A 150 -7.59 -2.32 -25.09
N ASN A 151 -8.24 -3.40 -24.74
CA ASN A 151 -8.76 -4.41 -25.68
C ASN A 151 -10.11 -4.01 -26.29
N LYS A 152 -10.66 -2.83 -25.90
CA LYS A 152 -11.96 -2.35 -26.35
C LYS A 152 -13.11 -3.35 -26.12
N ASN A 153 -13.01 -4.18 -25.10
CA ASN A 153 -14.08 -5.06 -24.64
C ASN A 153 -15.24 -4.29 -23.99
N ILE A 154 -15.09 -2.98 -23.89
CA ILE A 154 -16.06 -1.99 -23.42
C ILE A 154 -16.17 -0.87 -24.48
N PRO A 155 -17.18 0.01 -24.42
CA PRO A 155 -17.37 1.08 -25.43
C PRO A 155 -16.08 1.84 -25.74
N SER A 156 -15.80 2.09 -27.01
CA SER A 156 -14.51 2.54 -27.57
C SER A 156 -13.99 3.90 -27.09
N ALA A 157 -14.81 4.71 -26.44
CA ALA A 157 -14.41 6.01 -25.88
C ALA A 157 -14.22 5.95 -24.36
N THR A 158 -14.26 4.76 -23.76
CA THR A 158 -14.16 4.60 -22.31
C THR A 158 -12.70 4.69 -21.88
N SER A 159 -12.45 5.44 -20.81
CA SER A 159 -11.17 5.53 -20.12
C SER A 159 -11.36 5.27 -18.62
N ALA A 160 -10.32 4.82 -17.96
CA ALA A 160 -10.30 4.55 -16.52
C ALA A 160 -9.19 5.37 -15.82
N PRO A 161 -9.39 6.71 -15.67
CA PRO A 161 -8.36 7.61 -15.18
C PRO A 161 -7.75 7.16 -13.85
N ALA A 162 -8.57 6.76 -12.86
CA ALA A 162 -8.05 6.33 -11.55
C ALA A 162 -7.07 5.16 -11.66
N SER A 163 -7.38 4.14 -12.46
CA SER A 163 -6.49 2.99 -12.67
C SER A 163 -5.29 3.34 -13.54
N GLN A 164 -5.48 4.14 -14.60
CA GLN A 164 -4.42 4.57 -15.50
C GLN A 164 -3.36 5.40 -14.74
N TRP A 165 -3.78 6.40 -14.01
CA TRP A 165 -2.88 7.25 -13.23
C TRP A 165 -2.26 6.51 -12.04
N ALA A 166 -3.00 5.61 -11.38
CA ALA A 166 -2.42 4.79 -10.32
C ALA A 166 -1.32 3.87 -10.83
N SER A 167 -1.51 3.24 -11.99
CA SER A 167 -0.49 2.34 -12.58
C SER A 167 0.69 3.09 -13.21
N ALA A 168 0.49 4.34 -13.62
CA ALA A 168 1.54 5.22 -14.15
C ALA A 168 2.24 6.04 -13.06
N TYR A 169 1.91 5.80 -11.78
CA TYR A 169 2.52 6.52 -10.68
C TYR A 169 4.00 6.16 -10.55
N HIS A 170 4.81 7.17 -10.26
CA HIS A 170 6.22 7.02 -9.92
C HIS A 170 6.50 7.80 -8.64
N SER A 171 7.02 7.12 -7.63
CA SER A 171 7.34 7.73 -6.34
C SER A 171 8.55 8.67 -6.43
N TYR A 172 9.40 8.44 -7.41
CA TYR A 172 10.58 9.24 -7.70
C TYR A 172 10.74 9.43 -9.21
N ARG A 173 11.08 10.65 -9.62
CA ARG A 173 11.56 10.95 -10.97
C ARG A 173 12.93 11.57 -10.87
N LYS A 174 13.84 11.21 -11.76
CA LYS A 174 15.11 11.91 -11.92
C LYS A 174 14.85 13.36 -12.37
N GLU A 175 15.85 14.22 -12.17
CA GLU A 175 15.76 15.63 -12.61
C GLU A 175 15.48 15.76 -14.11
N ASP A 176 15.87 14.78 -14.92
CA ASP A 176 15.59 14.66 -16.36
C ASP A 176 14.16 14.19 -16.69
N GLY A 177 13.36 13.87 -15.68
CA GLY A 177 11.98 13.43 -15.84
C GLY A 177 11.80 11.93 -16.06
N ASP A 178 12.89 11.17 -16.22
CA ASP A 178 12.82 9.72 -16.37
C ASP A 178 12.44 9.05 -15.04
N ALA A 179 11.47 8.14 -15.09
CA ALA A 179 11.18 7.25 -13.99
C ALA A 179 12.35 6.28 -13.77
N LEU A 180 12.55 5.81 -12.56
CA LEU A 180 13.41 4.66 -12.34
C LEU A 180 12.71 3.43 -12.93
N ASP A 181 13.46 2.61 -13.65
CA ASP A 181 12.96 1.51 -14.50
C ASP A 181 12.10 0.44 -13.78
N ASP A 182 11.97 0.51 -12.46
CA ASP A 182 11.45 -0.58 -11.64
C ASP A 182 10.15 -0.23 -10.87
N GLU A 183 9.45 0.83 -11.26
CA GLU A 183 8.24 1.27 -10.54
C GLU A 183 6.92 0.93 -11.26
N SER A 184 6.86 -0.20 -11.96
CA SER A 184 5.68 -0.59 -12.75
C SER A 184 4.58 -1.32 -11.96
N ASP A 185 4.71 -1.49 -10.65
CA ASP A 185 3.79 -2.28 -9.83
C ASP A 185 2.79 -1.47 -9.00
N TRP A 186 2.74 -0.15 -9.20
CA TRP A 186 1.74 0.70 -8.58
C TRP A 186 0.34 0.43 -9.15
N HIS A 187 -0.66 0.45 -8.29
CA HIS A 187 -2.03 0.14 -8.68
C HIS A 187 -3.06 0.82 -7.78
N LEU A 188 -4.30 0.85 -8.21
CA LEU A 188 -5.41 1.32 -7.43
C LEU A 188 -5.71 0.33 -6.30
N PRO A 189 -5.77 0.76 -5.03
CA PRO A 189 -5.99 -0.15 -3.90
C PRO A 189 -7.36 -0.83 -3.94
N GLY A 190 -7.45 -2.07 -3.50
CA GLY A 190 -8.72 -2.69 -3.14
C GLY A 190 -9.35 -2.04 -1.90
N LEU A 191 -10.65 -2.21 -1.68
CA LEU A 191 -11.35 -1.58 -0.56
C LEU A 191 -10.78 -2.02 0.80
N GLY A 192 -10.36 -3.27 0.94
CA GLY A 192 -9.73 -3.79 2.15
C GLY A 192 -8.48 -3.00 2.54
N VAL A 193 -7.65 -2.62 1.55
CA VAL A 193 -6.47 -1.77 1.77
C VAL A 193 -6.89 -0.40 2.31
N LEU A 194 -7.88 0.23 1.69
CA LEU A 194 -8.37 1.55 2.13
C LEU A 194 -8.95 1.54 3.55
N ILE A 195 -9.59 0.43 3.94
CA ILE A 195 -10.07 0.24 5.32
C ILE A 195 -8.90 0.13 6.30
N VAL A 196 -7.83 -0.55 5.93
CA VAL A 196 -6.58 -0.56 6.71
C VAL A 196 -6.04 0.87 6.85
N LEU A 197 -5.99 1.64 5.77
CA LEU A 197 -5.53 3.04 5.81
C LEU A 197 -6.40 3.89 6.74
N TYR A 198 -7.72 3.77 6.67
CA TYR A 198 -8.62 4.48 7.56
C TYR A 198 -8.39 4.13 9.03
N ARG A 199 -8.30 2.85 9.33
CA ARG A 199 -8.14 2.34 10.71
C ARG A 199 -6.89 2.89 11.39
N TRP A 200 -5.80 3.04 10.66
CA TRP A 200 -4.52 3.51 11.18
C TRP A 200 -4.05 4.83 10.57
N ARG A 201 -5.00 5.65 10.07
CA ARG A 201 -4.63 6.90 9.40
C ARG A 201 -3.82 7.87 10.27
N ALA A 202 -4.04 7.86 11.58
CA ALA A 202 -3.31 8.74 12.50
C ALA A 202 -1.83 8.34 12.58
N GLU A 203 -1.56 7.04 12.72
CA GLU A 203 -0.22 6.49 12.77
C GLU A 203 0.48 6.59 11.40
N ILE A 204 -0.25 6.33 10.33
CA ILE A 204 0.24 6.48 8.94
C ILE A 204 0.60 7.94 8.66
N ASN A 205 -0.28 8.88 8.98
CA ASN A 205 -0.01 10.30 8.80
C ASN A 205 1.17 10.78 9.66
N LYS A 206 1.30 10.26 10.89
CA LYS A 206 2.47 10.54 11.74
C LYS A 206 3.76 10.04 11.09
N ALA A 207 3.77 8.84 10.51
CA ALA A 207 4.93 8.30 9.81
C ALA A 207 5.25 9.13 8.55
N PHE A 208 4.26 9.47 7.73
CA PHE A 208 4.47 10.35 6.58
C PHE A 208 5.04 11.71 6.99
N SER A 209 4.48 12.34 8.02
CA SER A 209 5.00 13.61 8.53
C SER A 209 6.47 13.51 8.95
N SER A 210 6.90 12.38 9.51
CA SER A 210 8.27 12.14 9.91
C SER A 210 9.24 11.99 8.75
N PHE A 211 8.80 11.36 7.64
CA PHE A 211 9.67 11.07 6.49
C PHE A 211 9.60 12.13 5.39
N TRP A 212 8.42 12.71 5.13
CA TRP A 212 8.18 13.62 3.98
C TRP A 212 7.57 14.97 4.38
N GLY A 213 7.21 15.17 5.64
CA GLY A 213 6.48 16.37 6.05
C GLY A 213 4.97 16.28 5.79
N SER A 214 4.29 17.44 5.80
CA SER A 214 2.82 17.51 5.72
C SER A 214 2.22 17.15 4.36
N ASP A 215 2.99 17.25 3.30
CA ASP A 215 2.48 17.07 1.91
C ASP A 215 2.18 15.62 1.56
N ALA A 216 2.75 14.68 2.31
CA ALA A 216 2.54 13.25 2.12
C ALA A 216 1.33 12.68 2.89
N LEU A 217 0.58 13.49 3.61
CA LEU A 217 -0.54 13.03 4.41
C LEU A 217 -1.68 12.50 3.52
N LEU A 218 -2.49 11.60 4.07
CA LEU A 218 -3.76 11.21 3.50
C LEU A 218 -4.72 12.39 3.61
N SER A 219 -4.75 13.22 2.57
CA SER A 219 -5.36 14.56 2.58
C SER A 219 -6.71 14.63 1.87
N SER A 220 -6.95 13.81 0.87
CA SER A 220 -8.25 13.74 0.20
C SER A 220 -9.34 13.27 1.15
N ASP A 221 -10.55 13.80 0.99
CA ASP A 221 -11.69 13.40 1.82
C ASP A 221 -12.11 11.96 1.53
N SER A 222 -12.11 11.60 0.26
CA SER A 222 -12.50 10.27 -0.20
C SER A 222 -11.48 9.71 -1.20
N TYR A 223 -11.36 8.38 -1.23
CA TYR A 223 -10.48 7.65 -2.12
C TYR A 223 -11.22 6.57 -2.90
N TRP A 224 -10.90 6.44 -4.18
CA TRP A 224 -11.32 5.35 -5.02
C TRP A 224 -10.69 4.03 -4.61
N SER A 225 -11.47 2.95 -4.67
CA SER A 225 -10.94 1.59 -4.69
C SER A 225 -11.04 0.97 -6.09
N SER A 226 -10.26 -0.06 -6.36
CA SER A 226 -10.40 -0.90 -7.55
C SER A 226 -11.58 -1.88 -7.46
N THR A 227 -12.21 -1.98 -6.29
CA THR A 227 -13.32 -2.91 -6.01
C THR A 227 -14.60 -2.39 -6.64
N GLU A 228 -15.26 -3.24 -7.41
CA GLU A 228 -16.53 -2.94 -8.07
C GLU A 228 -17.70 -3.41 -7.22
N TRP A 229 -18.74 -2.57 -7.05
CA TRP A 229 -20.00 -3.01 -6.45
C TRP A 229 -20.92 -3.63 -7.49
N ASN A 230 -21.08 -2.96 -8.61
CA ASN A 230 -21.82 -3.45 -9.80
C ASN A 230 -21.37 -2.65 -11.03
N SER A 231 -21.98 -2.95 -12.18
CA SER A 231 -21.69 -2.25 -13.44
C SER A 231 -21.80 -0.72 -13.37
N SER A 232 -22.66 -0.19 -12.49
CA SER A 232 -22.96 1.25 -12.42
C SER A 232 -22.27 1.98 -11.27
N LEU A 233 -21.84 1.26 -10.21
CA LEU A 233 -21.32 1.85 -8.99
C LEU A 233 -20.03 1.15 -8.55
N LYS A 234 -19.10 1.93 -7.98
CA LYS A 234 -17.78 1.48 -7.51
C LYS A 234 -17.61 1.83 -6.05
N TRP A 235 -16.84 1.02 -5.33
CA TRP A 235 -16.58 1.29 -3.93
C TRP A 235 -15.57 2.43 -3.73
N SER A 236 -15.89 3.30 -2.79
CA SER A 236 -15.03 4.36 -2.29
C SER A 236 -15.12 4.47 -0.77
N ILE A 237 -14.16 5.12 -0.14
CA ILE A 237 -14.16 5.37 1.30
C ILE A 237 -13.87 6.83 1.58
N ASN A 238 -14.62 7.43 2.50
CA ASN A 238 -14.22 8.69 3.11
C ASN A 238 -13.20 8.40 4.21
N ILE A 239 -11.97 8.82 4.01
CA ILE A 239 -10.86 8.50 4.92
C ILE A 239 -10.93 9.27 6.25
N LYS A 240 -11.70 10.35 6.31
CA LYS A 240 -11.89 11.13 7.55
C LYS A 240 -12.92 10.50 8.46
N SER A 241 -14.05 10.07 7.91
CA SER A 241 -15.17 9.51 8.67
C SER A 241 -15.18 7.97 8.73
N GLY A 242 -14.53 7.29 7.79
CA GLY A 242 -14.61 5.84 7.60
C GLY A 242 -15.88 5.39 6.89
N SER A 243 -16.70 6.32 6.42
CA SER A 243 -17.91 5.98 5.67
C SER A 243 -17.53 5.38 4.31
N ILE A 244 -18.13 4.24 4.00
CA ILE A 244 -17.93 3.52 2.73
C ILE A 244 -19.15 3.78 1.85
N PHE A 245 -18.90 4.11 0.61
CA PHE A 245 -19.91 4.47 -0.36
C PHE A 245 -19.81 3.63 -1.62
N ASN A 246 -20.95 3.40 -2.24
CA ASN A 246 -21.05 3.00 -3.63
C ASN A 246 -21.26 4.27 -4.47
N THR A 247 -20.25 4.64 -5.20
CA THR A 247 -20.16 5.93 -5.88
C THR A 247 -20.20 5.76 -7.38
N GLU A 248 -20.83 6.69 -8.07
CA GLU A 248 -20.87 6.74 -9.54
C GLU A 248 -19.43 6.90 -10.09
N PRO A 249 -19.03 6.11 -11.11
CA PRO A 249 -17.65 6.08 -11.60
C PRO A 249 -17.19 7.41 -12.19
N MET A 250 -18.09 8.26 -12.64
CA MET A 250 -17.78 9.60 -13.16
C MET A 250 -17.58 10.67 -12.08
N SER A 251 -17.79 10.35 -10.80
CA SER A 251 -17.48 11.26 -9.70
C SER A 251 -15.95 11.48 -9.60
N LYS A 252 -15.54 12.70 -9.27
CA LYS A 252 -14.11 13.03 -9.07
C LYS A 252 -13.76 12.90 -7.59
N ILE A 253 -12.94 11.94 -7.23
CA ILE A 253 -12.41 11.75 -5.87
C ILE A 253 -10.94 11.32 -5.92
N GLY A 254 -10.26 11.33 -4.77
CA GLY A 254 -8.81 11.09 -4.68
C GLY A 254 -8.38 9.68 -5.09
N VAL A 255 -7.14 9.57 -5.50
CA VAL A 255 -6.46 8.30 -5.79
C VAL A 255 -5.13 8.28 -5.05
N ARG A 256 -4.94 7.31 -4.16
CA ARG A 256 -3.68 7.03 -3.50
C ARG A 256 -3.18 5.66 -3.94
N PRO A 257 -2.15 5.58 -4.78
CA PRO A 257 -1.61 4.30 -5.25
C PRO A 257 -1.00 3.47 -4.13
N VAL A 258 -1.03 2.18 -4.33
CA VAL A 258 -0.29 1.20 -3.52
C VAL A 258 0.50 0.28 -4.44
N SER A 259 1.54 -0.32 -3.91
CA SER A 259 2.35 -1.34 -4.58
C SER A 259 2.46 -2.55 -3.66
N ASP A 260 2.63 -3.73 -4.23
CA ASP A 260 2.91 -4.92 -3.44
C ASP A 260 4.27 -4.77 -2.73
N GLU A 261 4.42 -5.39 -1.56
CA GLU A 261 5.75 -5.54 -0.94
C GLU A 261 6.57 -6.53 -1.79
N VAL A 262 7.73 -6.11 -2.22
CA VAL A 262 8.69 -6.91 -3.01
C VAL A 262 9.66 -7.65 -2.10
#